data_9d73bf1aebd012368a07864161f892ca
#
_entry.id   9d73bf1aebd012368a07864161f892ca
#
_cell.length_a   1.000
_cell.length_b   1.000
_cell.length_c   1.000
_cell.angle_alpha   90.00
_cell.angle_beta   90.00
_cell.angle_gamma   90.00
#
_symmetry.space_group_name_H-M   'P 1'
#
loop_
_entity.id
_entity.type
_entity.pdbx_description
1 polymer ?
#
loop_
_entity_poly.entity_id
_entity_poly.type
_entity_poly.pdbx_seq_one_letter_code
_entity_poly.pdbx_strand_id
1 'polypeptide(L)'
;SNSTFLVSEDSVNSSNEKNLLILDTSVIVKWFFKDNEKNNIKADAILNQYLDNKIKIIIPELSVFELANVLKNKIKRYQDEHLDIIDRLYEMGIIFYTGREILKNAVRISIDIDESVYDCIFLATAEYFNGKLITDDNALSSNYRNYKKKKIQILRLNDYVS
;
A
#
# COMPACT_ATOMS: atom_id res chain seq x y z
N SER A 1 -13.09 19.81 13.78
CA SER A 1 -11.71 20.30 13.82
C SER A 1 -10.85 19.42 12.92
N ASN A 2 -10.42 19.99 11.80
CA ASN A 2 -9.51 19.35 10.86
C ASN A 2 -8.13 19.23 11.51
N SER A 3 -7.82 18.09 12.11
CA SER A 3 -6.44 17.76 12.38
C SER A 3 -5.89 17.02 11.15
N THR A 4 -5.41 17.79 10.20
CA THR A 4 -4.47 17.29 9.21
C THR A 4 -3.22 16.90 9.99
N PHE A 5 -2.99 15.61 10.21
CA PHE A 5 -1.73 15.13 10.75
C PHE A 5 -0.67 15.37 9.67
N LEU A 6 0.00 16.51 9.76
CA LEU A 6 1.28 16.71 9.11
C LEU A 6 2.26 15.80 9.87
N VAL A 7 2.44 14.58 9.38
CA VAL A 7 3.54 13.74 9.82
C VAL A 7 4.81 14.45 9.35
N SER A 8 5.62 14.96 10.28
CA SER A 8 6.92 15.51 9.95
C SER A 8 7.79 14.39 9.37
N GLU A 9 8.56 14.68 8.34
CA GLU A 9 9.50 13.73 7.73
C GLU A 9 10.43 13.09 8.77
N ASP A 10 10.72 13.80 9.85
CA ASP A 10 11.55 13.34 10.98
C ASP A 10 10.94 12.15 11.75
N SER A 11 9.63 12.00 11.78
CA SER A 11 8.99 10.89 12.51
C SER A 11 9.06 9.55 11.76
N VAL A 12 9.36 9.59 10.47
CA VAL A 12 9.48 8.39 9.61
C VAL A 12 10.92 7.89 9.56
N ASN A 13 11.90 8.78 9.69
CA ASN A 13 13.33 8.46 9.53
C ASN A 13 14.01 7.80 10.76
N SER A 14 13.32 7.63 11.88
CA SER A 14 13.96 7.21 13.13
C SER A 14 13.96 5.71 13.41
N SER A 15 13.63 4.84 12.45
CA SER A 15 13.47 3.42 12.76
C SER A 15 13.85 2.49 11.61
N ASN A 16 14.69 1.53 11.94
CA ASN A 16 15.10 0.33 11.19
C ASN A 16 14.40 0.16 9.82
N GLU A 17 15.05 0.65 8.77
CA GLU A 17 14.61 0.60 7.37
C GLU A 17 14.27 -0.82 6.87
N LYS A 18 14.77 -1.86 7.56
CA LYS A 18 14.60 -3.26 7.16
C LYS A 18 13.17 -3.79 7.26
N ASN A 19 12.29 -3.14 8.04
CA ASN A 19 10.95 -3.62 8.34
C ASN A 19 9.83 -2.70 7.82
N LEU A 20 10.13 -1.83 6.86
CA LEU A 20 9.15 -0.95 6.26
C LEU A 20 8.53 -1.57 5.02
N LEU A 21 7.21 -1.73 5.05
CA LEU A 21 6.43 -2.20 3.91
C LEU A 21 5.57 -1.07 3.35
N ILE A 22 5.53 -1.00 2.05
CA ILE A 22 4.50 -0.28 1.30
C ILE A 22 3.56 -1.34 0.72
N LEU A 23 2.26 -1.18 0.95
CA LEU A 23 1.28 -2.14 0.48
C LEU A 23 0.47 -1.56 -0.67
N ASP A 24 0.38 -2.32 -1.76
CA ASP A 24 -0.60 -2.06 -2.80
C ASP A 24 -2.02 -2.30 -2.25
N THR A 25 -2.99 -1.60 -2.80
CA THR A 25 -4.40 -1.73 -2.40
C THR A 25 -4.90 -3.17 -2.53
N SER A 26 -4.39 -3.93 -3.48
CA SER A 26 -4.71 -5.37 -3.65
C SER A 26 -4.44 -6.21 -2.39
N VAL A 27 -3.47 -5.82 -1.57
CA VAL A 27 -3.17 -6.48 -0.29
C VAL A 27 -4.14 -6.02 0.81
N ILE A 28 -4.38 -4.71 0.91
CA ILE A 28 -5.23 -4.10 1.93
C ILE A 28 -6.68 -4.58 1.80
N VAL A 29 -7.17 -4.71 0.58
CA VAL A 29 -8.52 -5.24 0.29
C VAL A 29 -8.75 -6.60 0.93
N LYS A 30 -7.73 -7.46 1.00
CA LYS A 30 -7.81 -8.79 1.59
C LYS A 30 -8.02 -8.78 3.11
N TRP A 31 -7.70 -7.69 3.78
CA TRP A 31 -8.00 -7.56 5.23
C TRP A 31 -9.50 -7.44 5.50
N PHE A 32 -10.24 -6.83 4.58
CA PHE A 32 -11.64 -6.48 4.77
C PHE A 32 -12.61 -7.39 3.99
N PHE A 33 -12.16 -7.96 2.87
CA PHE A 33 -12.97 -8.81 2.01
C PHE A 33 -12.33 -10.20 1.89
N LYS A 34 -12.98 -11.20 2.49
CA LYS A 34 -12.46 -12.57 2.59
C LYS A 34 -13.02 -13.52 1.51
N ASP A 35 -13.60 -13.00 0.45
CA ASP A 35 -14.30 -13.75 -0.60
C ASP A 35 -13.34 -14.65 -1.38
N ASN A 36 -13.13 -15.90 -0.91
CA ASN A 36 -12.36 -16.95 -1.60
C ASN A 36 -11.04 -16.51 -2.26
N GLU A 37 -10.48 -15.41 -1.82
CA GLU A 37 -9.26 -14.89 -2.40
C GLU A 37 -8.05 -15.69 -1.92
N LYS A 38 -7.26 -16.15 -2.89
CA LYS A 38 -5.93 -16.70 -2.61
C LYS A 38 -5.11 -15.65 -1.84
N ASN A 39 -4.26 -16.14 -0.95
CA ASN A 39 -3.32 -15.31 -0.19
C ASN A 39 -3.91 -14.46 0.95
N ASN A 40 -5.18 -14.67 1.34
CA ASN A 40 -5.74 -14.02 2.54
C ASN A 40 -4.88 -14.29 3.78
N ILE A 41 -4.35 -15.51 3.92
CA ILE A 41 -3.45 -15.89 5.02
C ILE A 41 -2.18 -15.02 5.04
N LYS A 42 -1.61 -14.75 3.87
CA LYS A 42 -0.41 -13.89 3.76
C LYS A 42 -0.72 -12.44 4.10
N ALA A 43 -1.86 -11.91 3.64
CA ALA A 43 -2.31 -10.57 3.98
C ALA A 43 -2.56 -10.43 5.49
N ASP A 44 -3.21 -11.41 6.10
CA ASP A 44 -3.46 -11.45 7.55
C ASP A 44 -2.16 -11.57 8.34
N ALA A 45 -1.17 -12.32 7.87
CA ALA A 45 0.14 -12.40 8.50
C ALA A 45 0.84 -11.02 8.53
N ILE A 46 0.76 -10.25 7.44
CA ILE A 46 1.28 -8.88 7.40
C ILE A 46 0.56 -8.00 8.44
N LEU A 47 -0.77 -8.06 8.50
CA LEU A 47 -1.55 -7.29 9.47
C LEU A 47 -1.15 -7.65 10.91
N ASN A 48 -1.02 -8.93 11.22
CA ASN A 48 -0.63 -9.39 12.55
C ASN A 48 0.78 -8.92 12.92
N GLN A 49 1.73 -8.95 12.00
CA GLN A 49 3.08 -8.41 12.22
C GLN A 49 3.05 -6.90 12.51
N TYR A 50 2.19 -6.16 11.80
CA TYR A 50 2.00 -4.74 12.06
C TYR A 50 1.42 -4.48 13.44
N LEU A 51 0.37 -5.21 13.83
CA LEU A 51 -0.25 -5.10 15.16
C LEU A 51 0.72 -5.49 16.28
N ASP A 52 1.64 -6.42 16.02
CA ASP A 52 2.70 -6.83 16.95
C ASP A 52 3.92 -5.89 16.93
N ASN A 53 3.86 -4.77 16.23
CA ASN A 53 4.95 -3.80 16.05
C ASN A 53 6.26 -4.39 15.47
N LYS A 54 6.15 -5.47 14.70
CA LYS A 54 7.30 -6.11 14.03
C LYS A 54 7.66 -5.45 12.71
N ILE A 55 6.69 -4.79 12.07
CA ILE A 55 6.85 -4.06 10.82
C ILE A 55 6.18 -2.70 10.90
N LYS A 56 6.58 -1.80 10.02
CA LYS A 56 5.90 -0.54 9.76
C LYS A 56 5.24 -0.59 8.39
N ILE A 57 4.12 0.11 8.26
CA ILE A 57 3.39 0.21 7.01
C ILE A 57 3.18 1.68 6.69
N ILE A 58 3.54 2.05 5.46
CA ILE A 58 3.18 3.33 4.84
C ILE A 58 2.41 3.01 3.57
N ILE A 59 1.32 3.69 3.34
CA ILE A 59 0.54 3.56 2.11
C ILE A 59 0.24 4.94 1.51
N PRO A 60 0.19 5.04 0.17
CA PRO A 60 -0.28 6.26 -0.50
C PRO A 60 -1.72 6.55 -0.12
N GLU A 61 -2.08 7.82 -0.04
CA GLU A 61 -3.48 8.25 0.16
C GLU A 61 -4.42 7.66 -0.91
N LEU A 62 -3.91 7.43 -2.10
CA LEU A 62 -4.64 6.77 -3.20
C LEU A 62 -5.29 5.45 -2.76
N SER A 63 -4.66 4.68 -1.87
CA SER A 63 -5.20 3.41 -1.37
C SER A 63 -6.55 3.56 -0.71
N VAL A 64 -6.80 4.67 -0.03
CA VAL A 64 -8.09 4.94 0.62
C VAL A 64 -9.19 5.12 -0.42
N PHE A 65 -8.90 5.86 -1.49
CA PHE A 65 -9.85 6.08 -2.59
C PHE A 65 -10.13 4.78 -3.35
N GLU A 66 -9.09 4.00 -3.60
CA GLU A 66 -9.23 2.71 -4.26
C GLU A 66 -10.01 1.71 -3.41
N LEU A 67 -9.76 1.65 -2.10
CA LEU A 67 -10.55 0.81 -1.18
C LEU A 67 -12.02 1.23 -1.18
N ALA A 68 -12.31 2.54 -1.14
CA ALA A 68 -13.67 3.04 -1.22
C ALA A 68 -14.36 2.63 -2.53
N ASN A 69 -13.63 2.64 -3.66
CA ASN A 69 -14.17 2.18 -4.93
C ASN A 69 -14.41 0.66 -4.97
N VAL A 70 -13.52 -0.13 -4.37
CA VAL A 70 -13.72 -1.58 -4.20
C VAL A 70 -14.96 -1.85 -3.35
N LEU A 71 -15.12 -1.11 -2.25
CA LEU A 71 -16.26 -1.22 -1.35
C LEU A 71 -17.57 -0.97 -2.11
N LYS A 72 -17.66 0.11 -2.87
CA LYS A 72 -18.82 0.41 -3.73
C LYS A 72 -19.15 -0.74 -4.67
N ASN A 73 -18.15 -1.35 -5.29
CA ASN A 73 -18.37 -2.42 -6.29
C ASN A 73 -18.76 -3.76 -5.66
N LYS A 74 -18.34 -4.04 -4.42
CA LYS A 74 -18.66 -5.27 -3.70
C LYS A 74 -20.02 -5.24 -2.99
N ILE A 75 -20.52 -4.03 -2.69
CA ILE A 75 -21.80 -3.87 -2.00
C ILE A 75 -22.94 -3.82 -3.01
N LYS A 76 -23.80 -4.83 -3.00
CA LYS A 76 -25.00 -4.86 -3.83
C LYS A 76 -26.15 -4.06 -3.24
N ARG A 77 -26.20 -3.94 -1.92
CA ARG A 77 -27.20 -3.19 -1.18
C ARG A 77 -26.55 -2.44 -0.04
N TYR A 78 -26.74 -1.12 -0.01
CA TYR A 78 -26.17 -0.24 0.99
C TYR A 78 -26.64 -0.60 2.42
N GLN A 79 -25.69 -0.64 3.33
CA GLN A 79 -25.89 -0.70 4.79
C GLN A 79 -24.78 0.13 5.45
N ASP A 80 -25.10 0.83 6.53
CA ASP A 80 -24.14 1.73 7.18
C ASP A 80 -22.88 1.01 7.68
N GLU A 81 -23.02 -0.23 8.13
CA GLU A 81 -21.91 -1.06 8.60
C GLU A 81 -20.80 -1.26 7.55
N HIS A 82 -21.13 -1.12 6.27
CA HIS A 82 -20.12 -1.22 5.22
C HIS A 82 -19.16 -0.04 5.25
N LEU A 83 -19.58 1.14 5.72
CA LEU A 83 -18.73 2.31 5.82
C LEU A 83 -17.74 2.20 6.97
N ASP A 84 -17.99 1.36 7.96
CA ASP A 84 -17.08 1.08 9.08
C ASP A 84 -15.71 0.55 8.61
N ILE A 85 -15.65 -0.02 7.41
CA ILE A 85 -14.38 -0.47 6.79
C ILE A 85 -13.42 0.70 6.63
N ILE A 86 -13.92 1.85 6.20
CA ILE A 86 -13.11 3.06 6.03
C ILE A 86 -12.61 3.54 7.40
N ASP A 87 -13.49 3.60 8.40
CA ASP A 87 -13.12 3.99 9.75
C ASP A 87 -12.04 3.08 10.33
N ARG A 88 -12.21 1.75 10.18
CA ARG A 88 -11.21 0.77 10.64
C ARG A 88 -9.84 0.98 10.00
N LEU A 89 -9.78 1.30 8.70
CA LEU A 89 -8.51 1.55 8.04
C LEU A 89 -7.79 2.76 8.65
N TYR A 90 -8.51 3.85 8.92
CA TYR A 90 -7.93 5.03 9.57
C TYR A 90 -7.53 4.78 11.03
N GLU A 91 -8.30 3.98 11.75
CA GLU A 91 -8.05 3.66 13.18
C GLU A 91 -6.87 2.71 13.40
N MET A 92 -6.40 2.03 12.35
CA MET A 92 -5.21 1.16 12.43
C MET A 92 -3.91 1.91 12.73
N GLY A 93 -3.88 3.23 12.62
CA GLY A 93 -2.67 4.02 12.84
C GLY A 93 -1.62 3.90 11.73
N ILE A 94 -2.00 3.37 10.57
CA ILE A 94 -1.15 3.31 9.38
C ILE A 94 -0.87 4.74 8.88
N ILE A 95 0.37 4.99 8.45
CA ILE A 95 0.75 6.29 7.89
C ILE A 95 0.29 6.36 6.44
N PHE A 96 -0.51 7.40 6.13
CA PHE A 96 -0.91 7.75 4.77
C PHE A 96 -0.08 8.94 4.30
N TYR A 97 0.63 8.80 3.20
CA TYR A 97 1.45 9.87 2.67
C TYR A 97 1.54 9.84 1.15
N THR A 98 1.31 11.00 0.53
CA THR A 98 1.60 11.22 -0.88
C THR A 98 2.11 12.64 -1.07
N GLY A 99 3.40 12.82 -1.28
CA GLY A 99 4.02 14.12 -1.49
C GLY A 99 4.32 14.41 -2.96
N ARG A 100 4.67 15.66 -3.23
CA ARG A 100 5.01 16.14 -4.58
C ARG A 100 6.13 15.34 -5.24
N GLU A 101 7.17 15.00 -4.51
CA GLU A 101 8.31 14.26 -5.05
C GLU A 101 7.95 12.82 -5.40
N ILE A 102 7.05 12.20 -4.64
CA ILE A 102 6.50 10.88 -4.98
C ILE A 102 5.73 10.95 -6.30
N LEU A 103 4.87 11.94 -6.48
CA LEU A 103 4.10 12.11 -7.72
C LEU A 103 4.99 12.34 -8.93
N LYS A 104 6.01 13.19 -8.81
CA LYS A 104 6.99 13.42 -9.89
C LYS A 104 7.71 12.13 -10.29
N ASN A 105 8.13 11.36 -9.30
CA ASN A 105 8.83 10.10 -9.55
C ASN A 105 7.88 9.05 -10.13
N ALA A 106 6.64 9.00 -9.69
CA ALA A 106 5.62 8.12 -10.26
C ALA A 106 5.43 8.37 -11.77
N VAL A 107 5.40 9.63 -12.20
CA VAL A 107 5.33 9.97 -13.63
C VAL A 107 6.57 9.46 -14.38
N ARG A 108 7.77 9.65 -13.84
CA ARG A 108 9.01 9.16 -14.47
C ARG A 108 9.00 7.64 -14.63
N ILE A 109 8.67 6.92 -13.57
CA ILE A 109 8.59 5.46 -13.60
C ILE A 109 7.53 5.01 -14.60
N SER A 110 6.35 5.61 -14.57
CA SER A 110 5.22 5.32 -15.47
C SER A 110 5.62 5.38 -16.94
N ILE A 111 6.36 6.41 -17.33
CA ILE A 111 6.88 6.55 -18.69
C ILE A 111 7.88 5.45 -19.03
N ASP A 112 8.79 5.15 -18.10
CA ASP A 112 9.88 4.21 -18.32
C ASP A 112 9.41 2.75 -18.43
N ILE A 113 8.38 2.35 -17.67
CA ILE A 113 7.90 0.96 -17.63
C ILE A 113 6.54 0.73 -18.29
N ASP A 114 5.93 1.79 -18.84
CA ASP A 114 4.61 1.75 -19.50
C ASP A 114 3.50 1.19 -18.59
N GLU A 115 3.44 1.70 -17.38
CA GLU A 115 2.38 1.43 -16.41
C GLU A 115 1.62 2.70 -16.05
N SER A 116 0.44 2.59 -15.45
CA SER A 116 -0.32 3.76 -15.02
C SER A 116 0.43 4.56 -13.95
N VAL A 117 0.24 5.88 -13.91
CA VAL A 117 0.76 6.71 -12.83
C VAL A 117 0.25 6.24 -11.47
N TYR A 118 -1.02 5.80 -11.40
CA TYR A 118 -1.64 5.31 -10.17
C TYR A 118 -0.88 4.10 -9.61
N ASP A 119 -0.56 3.11 -10.43
CA ASP A 119 0.24 1.95 -10.02
C ASP A 119 1.67 2.35 -9.63
N CYS A 120 2.25 3.30 -10.37
CA CYS A 120 3.60 3.80 -10.09
C CYS A 120 3.69 4.68 -8.85
N ILE A 121 2.59 5.20 -8.31
CA ILE A 121 2.58 5.88 -7.01
C ILE A 121 3.05 4.93 -5.90
N PHE A 122 2.65 3.67 -5.93
CA PHE A 122 3.11 2.66 -4.95
C PHE A 122 4.62 2.41 -5.06
N LEU A 123 5.12 2.27 -6.27
CA LEU A 123 6.57 2.13 -6.53
C LEU A 123 7.34 3.37 -6.05
N ALA A 124 6.87 4.55 -6.42
CA ALA A 124 7.50 5.80 -6.04
C ALA A 124 7.49 6.04 -4.52
N THR A 125 6.42 5.62 -3.85
CA THR A 125 6.33 5.66 -2.39
C THR A 125 7.38 4.75 -1.76
N ALA A 126 7.51 3.52 -2.27
CA ALA A 126 8.52 2.58 -1.80
C ALA A 126 9.94 3.10 -2.02
N GLU A 127 10.23 3.73 -3.16
CA GLU A 127 11.53 4.36 -3.43
C GLU A 127 11.80 5.54 -2.49
N TYR A 128 10.80 6.38 -2.25
CA TYR A 128 10.94 7.57 -1.39
C TYR A 128 11.30 7.20 0.04
N PHE A 129 10.66 6.18 0.60
CA PHE A 129 10.87 5.73 1.97
C PHE A 129 11.88 4.57 2.08
N ASN A 130 12.45 4.14 0.98
CA ASN A 130 13.33 2.96 0.91
C ASN A 130 12.70 1.71 1.54
N GLY A 131 11.41 1.52 1.29
CA GLY A 131 10.64 0.37 1.76
C GLY A 131 10.52 -0.71 0.69
N LYS A 132 9.95 -1.84 1.08
CA LYS A 132 9.62 -2.95 0.20
C LYS A 132 8.16 -2.85 -0.23
N LEU A 133 7.88 -2.94 -1.53
CA LEU A 133 6.51 -2.98 -2.03
C LEU A 133 5.99 -4.41 -2.05
N ILE A 134 4.83 -4.62 -1.46
CA ILE A 134 4.07 -5.88 -1.54
C ILE A 134 2.83 -5.64 -2.40
N THR A 135 2.67 -6.46 -3.43
CA THR A 135 1.56 -6.36 -4.38
C THR A 135 1.06 -7.75 -4.80
N ASP A 136 -0.17 -7.83 -5.25
CA ASP A 136 -0.73 -9.02 -5.92
C ASP A 136 -0.87 -8.81 -7.44
N ASP A 137 -0.41 -7.66 -7.96
CA ASP A 137 -0.39 -7.33 -9.37
C ASP A 137 0.84 -7.95 -10.06
N ASN A 138 0.58 -8.91 -10.96
CA ASN A 138 1.62 -9.60 -11.72
C ASN A 138 2.35 -8.69 -12.69
N ALA A 139 1.61 -7.87 -13.43
CA ALA A 139 2.18 -7.02 -14.48
C ALA A 139 3.09 -5.95 -13.88
N LEU A 140 2.62 -5.26 -12.84
CA LEU A 140 3.40 -4.26 -12.12
C LEU A 140 4.69 -4.86 -11.56
N SER A 141 4.59 -6.01 -10.90
CA SER A 141 5.74 -6.72 -10.33
C SER A 141 6.77 -7.10 -11.40
N SER A 142 6.31 -7.68 -12.50
CA SER A 142 7.18 -8.12 -13.61
C SER A 142 7.86 -6.94 -14.29
N ASN A 143 7.10 -5.89 -14.63
CA ASN A 143 7.62 -4.72 -15.32
C ASN A 143 8.65 -3.97 -14.48
N TYR A 144 8.40 -3.83 -13.18
CA TYR A 144 9.36 -3.18 -12.30
C TYR A 144 10.61 -4.03 -12.06
N ARG A 145 10.50 -5.36 -11.95
CA ARG A 145 11.67 -6.24 -11.80
C ARG A 145 12.63 -6.13 -12.98
N ASN A 146 12.10 -5.91 -14.17
CA ASN A 146 12.90 -5.74 -15.40
C ASN A 146 13.41 -4.29 -15.58
N TYR A 147 12.98 -3.36 -14.74
CA TYR A 147 13.37 -1.97 -14.82
C TYR A 147 14.83 -1.77 -14.40
N LYS A 148 15.65 -1.22 -15.31
CA LYS A 148 17.09 -1.05 -15.07
C LYS A 148 17.42 -0.07 -13.94
N LYS A 149 16.55 0.91 -13.72
CA LYS A 149 16.73 1.96 -12.71
C LYS A 149 16.01 1.64 -11.39
N LYS A 150 15.57 0.40 -11.19
CA LYS A 150 14.88 0.01 -9.94
C LYS A 150 15.75 0.24 -8.72
N LYS A 151 15.14 0.72 -7.65
CA LYS A 151 15.81 1.09 -6.40
C LYS A 151 15.35 0.30 -5.20
N ILE A 152 14.19 -0.37 -5.29
CA ILE A 152 13.58 -1.09 -4.17
C ILE A 152 13.25 -2.54 -4.56
N GLN A 153 12.98 -3.35 -3.56
CA GLN A 153 12.47 -4.68 -3.74
C GLN A 153 10.94 -4.64 -3.89
N ILE A 154 10.43 -5.34 -4.89
CA ILE A 154 9.02 -5.64 -5.05
C ILE A 154 8.79 -7.14 -4.85
N LEU A 155 7.81 -7.50 -4.01
CA LEU A 155 7.40 -8.87 -3.78
C LEU A 155 5.92 -9.06 -4.11
N ARG A 156 5.64 -10.18 -4.76
CA ARG A 156 4.27 -10.69 -4.81
C ARG A 156 3.84 -11.13 -3.42
N LEU A 157 2.57 -10.89 -3.07
CA LEU A 157 2.03 -11.29 -1.78
C LEU A 157 2.26 -12.78 -1.49
N ASN A 158 2.12 -13.64 -2.51
CA ASN A 158 2.36 -15.08 -2.39
C ASN A 158 3.80 -15.43 -1.97
N ASP A 159 4.76 -14.58 -2.31
CA ASP A 159 6.19 -14.80 -2.01
C ASP A 159 6.63 -14.18 -0.68
N TYR A 160 5.71 -13.50 0.00
CA TYR A 160 6.00 -12.88 1.29
C TYR A 160 6.21 -13.95 2.37
N VAL A 161 7.33 -13.85 3.06
CA VAL A 161 7.70 -14.71 4.19
C VAL A 161 7.77 -13.86 5.45
N SER A 162 6.99 -14.26 6.45
CA SER A 162 6.93 -13.60 7.76
C SER A 162 8.13 -13.94 8.64
#